data_8e206a13f4d329b3749fbbb82f324b6e
#
_entry.id   8e206a13f4d329b3749fbbb82f324b6e
#
_cell.length_a   1.000
_cell.length_b   1.000
_cell.length_c   1.000
_cell.angle_alpha   90.00
_cell.angle_beta   90.00
_cell.angle_gamma   90.00
#
_symmetry.space_group_name_H-M   'P 1'
#
loop_
_entity.id
_entity.type
_entity.pdbx_description
1 polymer ?
#
loop_
_entity_poly.entity_id
_entity_poly.type
_entity_poly.pdbx_seq_one_letter_code
_entity_poly.pdbx_strand_id
1 'polypeptide(L)'
;FKMGDWWYLITTEYSHASTQVYRMAKSLKGPWIAPDDDAFDGRAYYAGRTFMLNDQRILFGWVPTRANETDSANLWYRPEADKEDFIWAGTFVAHELYQREDGTLGCRIPDTVWNAFQDEKKLDDVKLEKESGRALQHVVTKTGDCYRYEADVTFTEGTRGFSVGVRAQEADDEFYSFTFECPKDRVIFEKSPNWPWPQMNNMGLERLIRLVPGKKYHVQIIVDDTIATLYVDGVAMNTRMYTNPGEGICLGVTDGSAVFENQSIAYL
;
A
#
# COMPACT_ATOMS: atom_id res chain seq x y z
N PHE A 1 13.47 17.84 -11.29
CA PHE A 1 12.39 18.84 -11.39
C PHE A 1 12.42 19.79 -10.21
N LYS A 2 11.66 20.88 -10.33
CA LYS A 2 11.50 21.85 -9.26
C LYS A 2 10.05 21.87 -8.79
N MET A 3 9.84 21.97 -7.47
CA MET A 3 8.54 22.21 -6.85
C MET A 3 8.73 23.16 -5.68
N GLY A 4 7.98 24.26 -5.65
CA GLY A 4 8.24 25.34 -4.70
C GLY A 4 9.69 25.83 -4.79
N ASP A 5 10.36 25.91 -3.66
CA ASP A 5 11.75 26.37 -3.54
C ASP A 5 12.79 25.24 -3.66
N TRP A 6 12.35 23.99 -3.87
CA TRP A 6 13.23 22.84 -3.86
C TRP A 6 13.39 22.21 -5.24
N TRP A 7 14.59 21.75 -5.52
CA TRP A 7 14.92 20.84 -6.60
C TRP A 7 14.91 19.41 -6.10
N TYR A 8 14.40 18.50 -6.92
CA TYR A 8 14.32 17.08 -6.64
C TYR A 8 15.00 16.27 -7.72
N LEU A 9 15.84 15.33 -7.29
CA LEU A 9 16.49 14.34 -8.13
C LEU A 9 15.89 12.98 -7.78
N ILE A 10 15.25 12.34 -8.74
CA ILE A 10 14.68 10.99 -8.59
C ILE A 10 15.68 10.00 -9.15
N THR A 11 15.90 8.92 -8.42
CA THR A 11 16.73 7.80 -8.84
C THR A 11 16.17 6.49 -8.35
N THR A 12 16.48 5.41 -9.05
CA THR A 12 16.23 4.05 -8.56
C THR A 12 17.51 3.55 -7.90
N GLU A 13 17.40 3.14 -6.67
CA GLU A 13 18.48 2.49 -5.95
C GLU A 13 18.38 0.98 -6.22
N TYR A 14 19.26 0.46 -7.06
CA TYR A 14 19.21 -0.92 -7.53
C TYR A 14 20.00 -1.88 -6.63
N SER A 15 21.13 -1.44 -6.11
CA SER A 15 22.13 -2.33 -5.51
C SER A 15 21.78 -2.78 -4.09
N HIS A 16 20.88 -2.08 -3.41
CA HIS A 16 20.58 -2.36 -2.00
C HIS A 16 19.12 -2.79 -1.80
N ALA A 17 18.16 -1.95 -2.15
CA ALA A 17 16.76 -2.19 -1.83
C ALA A 17 15.83 -2.24 -3.05
N SER A 18 16.32 -1.93 -4.25
CA SER A 18 15.51 -1.79 -5.47
C SER A 18 14.33 -0.83 -5.30
N THR A 19 14.55 0.28 -4.58
CA THR A 19 13.53 1.28 -4.29
C THR A 19 13.69 2.52 -5.15
N GLN A 20 12.58 3.20 -5.40
CA GLN A 20 12.56 4.48 -6.05
C GLN A 20 12.70 5.57 -4.99
N VAL A 21 13.83 6.29 -5.01
CA VAL A 21 14.17 7.28 -3.99
C VAL A 21 14.38 8.67 -4.59
N TYR A 22 14.46 9.69 -3.73
CA TYR A 22 14.79 11.05 -4.15
C TYR A 22 15.82 11.73 -3.27
N ARG A 23 16.40 12.76 -3.82
CA ARG A 23 17.23 13.75 -3.12
C ARG A 23 16.66 15.12 -3.35
N MET A 24 16.84 16.04 -2.40
CA MET A 24 16.34 17.41 -2.49
C MET A 24 17.42 18.42 -2.21
N ALA A 25 17.34 19.60 -2.86
CA ALA A 25 18.30 20.69 -2.72
C ALA A 25 17.66 22.05 -2.98
N LYS A 26 18.15 23.12 -2.37
CA LYS A 26 17.74 24.50 -2.71
C LYS A 26 18.35 24.99 -4.02
N SER A 27 19.37 24.32 -4.54
CA SER A 27 20.07 24.66 -5.77
C SER A 27 20.46 23.41 -6.55
N LEU A 28 20.48 23.48 -7.89
CA LEU A 28 20.99 22.39 -8.74
C LEU A 28 22.45 22.02 -8.46
N LYS A 29 23.21 22.94 -7.87
CA LYS A 29 24.60 22.67 -7.46
C LYS A 29 24.69 21.94 -6.11
N GLY A 30 23.55 21.74 -5.44
CA GLY A 30 23.50 21.16 -4.10
C GLY A 30 23.75 22.20 -2.99
N PRO A 31 24.06 21.75 -1.75
CA PRO A 31 24.16 20.32 -1.42
C PRO A 31 22.82 19.58 -1.58
N TRP A 32 22.92 18.33 -2.03
CA TRP A 32 21.79 17.43 -2.11
C TRP A 32 21.66 16.65 -0.80
N ILE A 33 20.45 16.62 -0.24
CA ILE A 33 20.13 15.93 1.00
C ILE A 33 19.15 14.80 0.76
N ALA A 34 19.30 13.72 1.51
CA ALA A 34 18.31 12.66 1.62
C ALA A 34 17.43 12.96 2.84
N PRO A 35 16.11 13.05 2.73
CA PRO A 35 15.24 13.03 3.90
C PRO A 35 15.27 11.67 4.58
N ASP A 36 14.76 11.60 5.83
CA ASP A 36 14.74 10.37 6.62
C ASP A 36 13.94 9.25 5.92
N ASP A 37 12.82 9.58 5.29
CA ASP A 37 12.11 8.72 4.36
C ASP A 37 12.23 9.31 2.95
N ASP A 38 13.17 8.79 2.18
CA ASP A 38 13.45 9.23 0.82
C ASP A 38 12.83 8.36 -0.27
N ALA A 39 12.08 7.33 0.12
CA ALA A 39 11.41 6.43 -0.82
C ALA A 39 9.99 6.91 -1.16
N PHE A 40 9.60 6.73 -2.42
CA PHE A 40 8.22 7.00 -2.84
C PHE A 40 7.26 5.84 -2.57
N ASP A 41 7.79 4.62 -2.63
CA ASP A 41 7.03 3.38 -2.52
C ASP A 41 7.92 2.28 -1.94
N GLY A 42 7.37 1.08 -1.76
CA GLY A 42 8.12 -0.10 -1.37
C GLY A 42 8.95 -0.68 -2.53
N ARG A 43 9.62 -1.81 -2.26
CA ARG A 43 10.49 -2.52 -3.23
C ARG A 43 9.79 -3.01 -4.50
N ALA A 44 8.47 -3.13 -4.46
CA ALA A 44 7.71 -3.56 -5.62
C ALA A 44 7.64 -2.50 -6.73
N TYR A 45 8.00 -1.25 -6.47
CA TYR A 45 7.85 -0.14 -7.40
C TYR A 45 9.19 0.26 -8.01
N TYR A 46 9.27 0.29 -9.35
CA TYR A 46 10.54 0.45 -10.04
C TYR A 46 10.48 1.45 -11.21
N ALA A 47 11.66 2.02 -11.54
CA ALA A 47 11.96 2.86 -12.69
C ALA A 47 11.08 4.12 -12.81
N GLY A 48 10.73 4.74 -11.67
CA GLY A 48 9.86 5.91 -11.60
C GLY A 48 10.37 7.10 -12.41
N ARG A 49 9.44 7.77 -13.09
CA ARG A 49 9.61 9.04 -13.81
C ARG A 49 8.45 9.94 -13.47
N THR A 50 8.59 11.24 -13.71
CA THR A 50 7.51 12.19 -13.47
C THR A 50 7.15 13.01 -14.68
N PHE A 51 5.89 13.43 -14.76
CA PHE A 51 5.37 14.41 -15.69
C PHE A 51 4.28 15.27 -15.02
N MET A 52 3.87 16.33 -15.67
CA MET A 52 2.75 17.16 -15.21
C MET A 52 1.48 16.77 -15.96
N LEU A 53 0.40 16.57 -15.23
CA LEU A 53 -0.94 16.30 -15.74
C LEU A 53 -1.94 17.13 -14.93
N ASN A 54 -2.69 18.04 -15.57
CA ASN A 54 -3.72 18.85 -14.91
C ASN A 54 -3.22 19.52 -13.61
N ASP A 55 -2.04 20.14 -13.65
CA ASP A 55 -1.36 20.77 -12.51
C ASP A 55 -0.90 19.81 -11.40
N GLN A 56 -1.15 18.51 -11.53
CA GLN A 56 -0.60 17.48 -10.66
C GLN A 56 0.74 16.97 -11.18
N ARG A 57 1.69 16.73 -10.29
CA ARG A 57 2.94 16.04 -10.64
C ARG A 57 2.74 14.53 -10.43
N ILE A 58 2.71 13.85 -11.53
CA ILE A 58 2.49 12.39 -11.54
C ILE A 58 3.84 11.68 -11.58
N LEU A 59 4.10 10.85 -10.59
CA LEU A 59 5.15 9.84 -10.60
C LEU A 59 4.56 8.56 -11.19
N PHE A 60 5.20 8.00 -12.19
CA PHE A 60 4.80 6.72 -12.76
C PHE A 60 5.99 5.76 -12.81
N GLY A 61 5.70 4.51 -12.60
CA GLY A 61 6.64 3.41 -12.63
C GLY A 61 5.90 2.10 -12.89
N TRP A 62 6.53 0.99 -12.57
CA TRP A 62 5.89 -0.31 -12.76
C TRP A 62 6.16 -1.23 -11.57
N VAL A 63 5.22 -2.12 -11.33
CA VAL A 63 5.29 -3.18 -10.34
C VAL A 63 5.66 -4.47 -11.06
N PRO A 64 6.78 -5.12 -10.72
CA PRO A 64 7.26 -6.32 -11.42
C PRO A 64 6.25 -7.46 -11.32
N THR A 65 6.35 -8.38 -12.24
CA THR A 65 5.56 -9.59 -12.32
C THR A 65 6.44 -10.84 -12.17
N ARG A 66 5.85 -12.02 -12.27
CA ARG A 66 6.52 -13.31 -12.18
C ARG A 66 6.23 -14.17 -13.39
N ALA A 67 6.99 -15.25 -13.55
CA ALA A 67 6.77 -16.20 -14.64
C ALA A 67 5.32 -16.71 -14.66
N ASN A 68 4.79 -16.85 -15.85
CA ASN A 68 3.43 -17.35 -16.12
C ASN A 68 2.27 -16.47 -15.64
N GLU A 69 2.51 -15.22 -15.28
CA GLU A 69 1.46 -14.25 -14.95
C GLU A 69 0.68 -13.75 -16.17
N THR A 70 1.05 -14.17 -17.39
CA THR A 70 0.40 -13.73 -18.63
C THR A 70 -1.03 -14.23 -18.81
N ASP A 71 -1.43 -15.25 -18.06
CA ASP A 71 -2.80 -15.75 -18.00
C ASP A 71 -3.43 -15.37 -16.66
N SER A 72 -4.02 -14.20 -16.59
CA SER A 72 -4.65 -13.67 -15.37
C SER A 72 -5.79 -14.54 -14.85
N ALA A 73 -6.49 -15.26 -15.71
CA ALA A 73 -7.57 -16.15 -15.31
C ALA A 73 -7.07 -17.36 -14.51
N ASN A 74 -5.85 -17.81 -14.80
CA ASN A 74 -5.25 -18.95 -14.10
C ASN A 74 -4.37 -18.52 -12.92
N LEU A 75 -3.89 -17.28 -12.91
CA LEU A 75 -2.99 -16.76 -11.89
C LEU A 75 -3.55 -16.92 -10.48
N TRP A 76 -4.80 -16.51 -10.28
CA TRP A 76 -5.48 -16.56 -9.00
C TRP A 76 -5.68 -17.97 -8.43
N TYR A 77 -5.68 -18.97 -9.26
CA TYR A 77 -5.94 -20.36 -8.87
C TYR A 77 -4.68 -21.23 -8.80
N ARG A 78 -3.51 -20.61 -8.90
CA ARG A 78 -2.24 -21.31 -8.85
C ARG A 78 -1.60 -21.21 -7.47
N PRO A 79 -1.65 -22.28 -6.65
CA PRO A 79 -1.06 -22.24 -5.30
C PRO A 79 0.43 -21.94 -5.27
N GLU A 80 1.13 -22.21 -6.39
CA GLU A 80 2.57 -21.99 -6.53
C GLU A 80 2.95 -20.62 -7.10
N ALA A 81 1.97 -19.79 -7.49
CA ALA A 81 2.24 -18.50 -8.14
C ALA A 81 3.13 -17.58 -7.29
N ASP A 82 2.96 -17.59 -5.99
CA ASP A 82 3.80 -16.80 -5.06
C ASP A 82 5.28 -17.25 -5.03
N LYS A 83 5.59 -18.41 -5.59
CA LYS A 83 6.93 -19.01 -5.60
C LYS A 83 7.66 -18.86 -6.93
N GLU A 84 7.02 -18.27 -7.94
CA GLU A 84 7.60 -18.17 -9.27
C GLU A 84 8.66 -17.07 -9.39
N ASP A 85 9.56 -17.24 -10.35
CA ASP A 85 10.67 -16.32 -10.59
C ASP A 85 10.17 -14.96 -11.11
N PHE A 86 10.87 -13.92 -10.73
CA PHE A 86 10.64 -12.57 -11.22
C PHE A 86 10.82 -12.46 -12.72
N ILE A 87 9.92 -11.72 -13.36
CA ILE A 87 10.07 -11.20 -14.71
C ILE A 87 10.32 -9.70 -14.63
N TRP A 88 11.29 -9.21 -15.39
CA TRP A 88 11.55 -7.79 -15.53
C TRP A 88 10.43 -7.10 -16.31
N ALA A 89 9.99 -5.95 -15.89
CA ALA A 89 8.80 -5.23 -16.30
C ALA A 89 7.53 -5.67 -15.53
N GLY A 90 6.40 -5.05 -15.81
CA GLY A 90 5.14 -5.35 -15.10
C GLY A 90 4.05 -4.33 -15.33
N THR A 91 3.15 -4.19 -14.36
CA THR A 91 1.99 -3.32 -14.44
C THR A 91 2.37 -1.87 -14.15
N PHE A 92 1.89 -0.96 -14.99
CA PHE A 92 2.04 0.49 -14.79
C PHE A 92 1.23 0.94 -13.57
N VAL A 93 1.88 1.73 -12.70
CA VAL A 93 1.23 2.36 -11.53
C VAL A 93 1.66 3.82 -11.44
N ALA A 94 0.74 4.68 -11.05
CA ALA A 94 0.98 6.10 -10.92
C ALA A 94 0.56 6.65 -9.55
N HIS A 95 1.35 7.58 -9.03
CA HIS A 95 1.07 8.36 -7.82
C HIS A 95 1.07 9.86 -8.16
N GLU A 96 0.30 10.65 -7.45
CA GLU A 96 0.54 12.08 -7.41
C GLU A 96 1.57 12.40 -6.33
N LEU A 97 2.60 13.18 -6.71
CA LEU A 97 3.56 13.76 -5.76
C LEU A 97 3.09 15.13 -5.30
N TYR A 98 3.10 15.35 -4.00
CA TYR A 98 2.88 16.66 -3.41
C TYR A 98 4.03 17.03 -2.47
N GLN A 99 4.25 18.32 -2.29
CA GLN A 99 5.27 18.83 -1.38
C GLN A 99 4.66 19.09 0.00
N ARG A 100 5.30 18.56 1.04
CA ARG A 100 4.98 18.88 2.43
C ARG A 100 5.56 20.24 2.83
N GLU A 101 5.15 20.79 3.97
CA GLU A 101 5.61 22.09 4.46
C GLU A 101 7.13 22.15 4.66
N ASP A 102 7.75 21.07 5.07
CA ASP A 102 9.20 20.96 5.26
C ASP A 102 9.98 20.79 3.94
N GLY A 103 9.27 20.70 2.81
CA GLY A 103 9.81 20.48 1.50
C GLY A 103 9.98 19.01 1.11
N THR A 104 9.74 18.05 2.01
CA THR A 104 9.74 16.64 1.65
C THR A 104 8.57 16.27 0.74
N LEU A 105 8.66 15.15 0.02
CA LEU A 105 7.61 14.72 -0.90
C LEU A 105 6.74 13.64 -0.24
N GLY A 106 5.43 13.74 -0.51
CA GLY A 106 4.47 12.70 -0.21
C GLY A 106 3.80 12.19 -1.48
N CYS A 107 3.22 10.99 -1.38
CA CYS A 107 2.42 10.36 -2.41
C CYS A 107 0.94 10.35 -2.04
N ARG A 108 0.08 10.54 -3.02
CA ARG A 108 -1.36 10.36 -2.90
C ARG A 108 -1.96 9.83 -4.20
N ILE A 109 -3.23 9.47 -4.16
CA ILE A 109 -3.96 9.00 -5.33
C ILE A 109 -4.10 10.15 -6.33
N PRO A 110 -3.76 9.99 -7.62
CA PRO A 110 -4.05 10.98 -8.65
C PRO A 110 -5.55 11.23 -8.81
N ASP A 111 -5.97 12.48 -9.03
CA ASP A 111 -7.39 12.83 -9.21
C ASP A 111 -8.07 12.02 -10.31
N THR A 112 -7.37 11.75 -11.41
CA THR A 112 -7.90 10.94 -12.51
C THR A 112 -8.20 9.51 -12.09
N VAL A 113 -7.40 8.94 -11.19
CA VAL A 113 -7.61 7.60 -10.63
C VAL A 113 -8.74 7.66 -9.60
N TRP A 114 -8.72 8.64 -8.70
CA TRP A 114 -9.77 8.82 -7.70
C TRP A 114 -11.17 8.93 -8.33
N ASN A 115 -11.29 9.79 -9.34
CA ASN A 115 -12.55 10.09 -10.00
C ASN A 115 -13.04 8.97 -10.95
N ALA A 116 -12.23 7.95 -11.21
CA ALA A 116 -12.65 6.79 -11.98
C ALA A 116 -13.59 5.88 -11.16
N PHE A 117 -13.41 5.86 -9.84
CA PHE A 117 -14.26 5.06 -8.95
C PHE A 117 -15.55 5.78 -8.65
N GLN A 118 -16.68 5.09 -8.93
CA GLN A 118 -18.04 5.58 -8.75
C GLN A 118 -18.78 4.67 -7.73
N ASP A 119 -20.09 4.81 -7.62
CA ASP A 119 -20.96 3.92 -6.83
C ASP A 119 -20.46 3.68 -5.40
N GLU A 120 -20.04 4.76 -4.73
CA GLU A 120 -19.53 4.70 -3.36
C GLU A 120 -20.59 4.20 -2.39
N LYS A 121 -20.25 3.19 -1.61
CA LYS A 121 -21.08 2.62 -0.54
C LYS A 121 -20.42 2.85 0.79
N LYS A 122 -21.14 3.42 1.73
CA LYS A 122 -20.74 3.52 3.13
C LYS A 122 -20.84 2.15 3.80
N LEU A 123 -19.88 1.85 4.64
CA LEU A 123 -19.85 0.67 5.50
C LEU A 123 -19.99 1.09 6.96
N ASP A 124 -20.37 0.15 7.81
CA ASP A 124 -20.52 0.41 9.24
C ASP A 124 -19.15 0.62 9.91
N ASP A 125 -19.11 1.45 10.94
CA ASP A 125 -17.94 1.61 11.78
C ASP A 125 -17.67 0.30 12.56
N VAL A 126 -16.38 -0.01 12.74
CA VAL A 126 -15.96 -1.24 13.42
C VAL A 126 -14.97 -0.91 14.53
N LYS A 127 -15.23 -1.42 15.72
CA LYS A 127 -14.27 -1.46 16.81
C LYS A 127 -13.81 -2.91 17.03
N LEU A 128 -12.52 -3.14 16.92
CA LEU A 128 -11.90 -4.43 17.27
C LEU A 128 -11.07 -4.27 18.53
N GLU A 129 -11.17 -5.27 19.41
CA GLU A 129 -10.42 -5.34 20.65
C GLU A 129 -10.03 -6.77 20.95
N LYS A 130 -8.76 -6.99 21.31
CA LYS A 130 -8.23 -8.29 21.71
C LYS A 130 -7.08 -8.09 22.68
N GLU A 131 -7.24 -8.55 23.90
CA GLU A 131 -6.21 -8.43 24.94
C GLU A 131 -4.94 -9.19 24.55
N SER A 132 -5.09 -10.39 24.00
CA SER A 132 -3.98 -11.21 23.52
C SER A 132 -4.37 -12.03 22.30
N GLY A 133 -3.50 -12.00 21.28
CA GLY A 133 -3.73 -12.65 20.01
C GLY A 133 -4.45 -11.74 19.02
N ARG A 134 -5.15 -12.30 18.05
CA ARG A 134 -5.73 -11.60 16.92
C ARG A 134 -7.27 -11.62 16.94
N ALA A 135 -7.89 -10.49 16.61
CA ALA A 135 -9.30 -10.42 16.25
C ALA A 135 -9.42 -10.01 14.79
N LEU A 136 -10.35 -10.62 14.06
CA LEU A 136 -10.68 -10.32 12.67
C LEU A 136 -12.17 -10.07 12.52
N GLN A 137 -12.54 -9.19 11.59
CA GLN A 137 -13.92 -8.97 11.17
C GLN A 137 -13.97 -8.72 9.68
N HIS A 138 -14.75 -9.53 8.97
CA HIS A 138 -15.06 -9.33 7.57
C HIS A 138 -16.12 -8.22 7.44
N VAL A 139 -15.83 -7.20 6.62
CA VAL A 139 -16.70 -6.03 6.42
C VAL A 139 -17.31 -5.99 5.03
N VAL A 140 -16.68 -6.66 4.07
CA VAL A 140 -17.20 -6.87 2.71
C VAL A 140 -16.91 -8.32 2.34
N THR A 141 -17.90 -9.02 1.80
CA THR A 141 -17.77 -10.42 1.37
C THR A 141 -17.48 -10.56 -0.12
N LYS A 142 -17.82 -9.53 -0.91
CA LYS A 142 -17.61 -9.53 -2.35
C LYS A 142 -17.33 -8.13 -2.88
N THR A 143 -16.08 -7.92 -3.29
CA THR A 143 -15.60 -6.65 -3.83
C THR A 143 -15.54 -6.60 -5.35
N GLY A 144 -15.43 -7.76 -6.04
CA GLY A 144 -14.95 -7.82 -7.41
C GLY A 144 -13.44 -7.56 -7.50
N ASP A 145 -12.95 -7.31 -8.72
CA ASP A 145 -11.51 -7.25 -9.00
C ASP A 145 -10.92 -5.84 -8.97
N CYS A 146 -11.75 -4.81 -9.12
CA CYS A 146 -11.29 -3.43 -9.12
C CYS A 146 -12.16 -2.55 -8.21
N TYR A 147 -11.54 -2.00 -7.16
CA TYR A 147 -12.24 -1.17 -6.17
C TYR A 147 -11.28 -0.25 -5.42
N ARG A 148 -11.84 0.78 -4.82
CA ARG A 148 -11.19 1.65 -3.83
C ARG A 148 -11.88 1.45 -2.49
N TYR A 149 -11.10 1.18 -1.44
CA TYR A 149 -11.55 1.13 -0.05
C TYR A 149 -10.88 2.24 0.74
N GLU A 150 -11.59 2.84 1.68
CA GLU A 150 -11.03 3.80 2.61
C GLU A 150 -11.65 3.70 4.00
N ALA A 151 -10.87 4.07 5.00
CA ALA A 151 -11.28 4.13 6.40
C ALA A 151 -10.41 5.12 7.18
N ASP A 152 -10.99 5.74 8.18
CA ASP A 152 -10.27 6.44 9.25
C ASP A 152 -9.96 5.47 10.38
N VAL A 153 -8.68 5.29 10.71
CA VAL A 153 -8.26 4.32 11.73
C VAL A 153 -7.60 5.02 12.90
N THR A 154 -8.04 4.66 14.10
CA THR A 154 -7.44 5.09 15.37
C THR A 154 -7.15 3.86 16.23
N PHE A 155 -6.00 3.82 16.89
CA PHE A 155 -5.64 2.72 17.77
C PHE A 155 -5.22 3.22 19.15
N THR A 156 -5.32 2.35 20.18
CA THR A 156 -4.97 2.70 21.57
C THR A 156 -3.51 2.41 21.88
N GLU A 157 -2.98 3.06 22.92
CA GLU A 157 -1.65 2.75 23.44
C GLU A 157 -1.51 1.27 23.80
N GLY A 158 -0.36 0.69 23.54
CA GLY A 158 -0.08 -0.73 23.77
C GLY A 158 -0.55 -1.67 22.65
N THR A 159 -1.31 -1.18 21.66
CA THR A 159 -1.70 -1.99 20.51
C THR A 159 -0.47 -2.41 19.71
N ARG A 160 -0.34 -3.72 19.47
CA ARG A 160 0.77 -4.27 18.70
C ARG A 160 0.61 -4.03 17.20
N GLY A 161 -0.62 -4.14 16.69
CA GLY A 161 -0.86 -3.86 15.30
C GLY A 161 -2.33 -3.88 14.91
N PHE A 162 -2.62 -3.27 13.76
CA PHE A 162 -3.92 -3.34 13.09
C PHE A 162 -3.70 -3.60 11.59
N SER A 163 -4.72 -4.08 10.90
CA SER A 163 -4.59 -4.42 9.49
C SER A 163 -5.87 -4.21 8.70
N VAL A 164 -5.70 -3.97 7.40
CA VAL A 164 -6.75 -4.06 6.40
C VAL A 164 -6.38 -5.18 5.44
N GLY A 165 -7.20 -6.22 5.42
CA GLY A 165 -7.05 -7.38 4.54
C GLY A 165 -7.86 -7.20 3.26
N VAL A 166 -7.27 -7.60 2.15
CA VAL A 166 -7.87 -7.61 0.81
C VAL A 166 -7.84 -9.02 0.25
N ARG A 167 -8.68 -9.32 -0.73
CA ARG A 167 -8.84 -10.69 -1.25
C ARG A 167 -9.12 -11.69 -0.13
N ALA A 168 -9.95 -11.28 0.82
CA ALA A 168 -10.21 -12.08 2.02
C ALA A 168 -11.24 -13.18 1.75
N GLN A 169 -10.90 -14.39 2.20
CA GLN A 169 -11.81 -15.53 2.26
C GLN A 169 -12.24 -15.72 3.73
N GLU A 170 -13.55 -15.66 3.98
CA GLU A 170 -14.08 -15.72 5.35
C GLU A 170 -13.89 -17.09 6.00
N ALA A 171 -14.06 -18.16 5.22
CA ALA A 171 -14.09 -19.53 5.77
C ALA A 171 -12.76 -19.99 6.37
N ASP A 172 -11.63 -19.53 5.82
CA ASP A 172 -10.29 -20.03 6.16
C ASP A 172 -9.35 -18.93 6.69
N ASP A 173 -9.87 -17.71 6.90
CA ASP A 173 -9.07 -16.51 7.25
C ASP A 173 -7.85 -16.31 6.33
N GLU A 174 -8.00 -16.67 5.05
CA GLU A 174 -7.00 -16.43 4.04
C GLU A 174 -7.20 -15.04 3.41
N PHE A 175 -6.12 -14.25 3.35
CA PHE A 175 -6.14 -12.91 2.76
C PHE A 175 -4.73 -12.35 2.58
N TYR A 176 -4.58 -11.32 1.77
CA TYR A 176 -3.44 -10.40 1.82
C TYR A 176 -3.77 -9.22 2.71
N SER A 177 -2.80 -8.65 3.41
CA SER A 177 -3.05 -7.51 4.29
C SER A 177 -1.93 -6.47 4.29
N PHE A 178 -2.35 -5.23 4.39
CA PHE A 178 -1.52 -4.14 4.87
C PHE A 178 -1.60 -4.15 6.40
N THR A 179 -0.52 -4.56 7.05
CA THR A 179 -0.43 -4.70 8.51
C THR A 179 0.45 -3.60 9.08
N PHE A 180 -0.14 -2.77 9.93
CA PHE A 180 0.54 -1.69 10.64
C PHE A 180 1.12 -2.24 11.94
N GLU A 181 2.44 -2.31 12.03
CA GLU A 181 3.17 -2.76 13.22
C GLU A 181 3.49 -1.56 14.12
N CYS A 182 2.60 -1.27 15.08
CA CYS A 182 2.66 -0.05 15.90
C CYS A 182 4.00 0.15 16.64
N PRO A 183 4.61 -0.87 17.27
CA PRO A 183 5.88 -0.70 17.96
C PRO A 183 7.09 -0.50 17.04
N LYS A 184 6.92 -0.71 15.74
CA LYS A 184 8.01 -0.63 14.74
C LYS A 184 7.87 0.58 13.82
N ASP A 185 6.84 1.39 13.99
CA ASP A 185 6.57 2.54 13.13
C ASP A 185 6.65 2.19 11.63
N ARG A 186 5.93 1.11 11.23
CA ARG A 186 5.91 0.68 9.83
C ARG A 186 4.61 0.00 9.44
N VAL A 187 4.34 -0.01 8.14
CA VAL A 187 3.37 -0.88 7.50
C VAL A 187 4.10 -1.92 6.66
N ILE A 188 3.64 -3.17 6.72
CA ILE A 188 4.12 -4.28 5.92
C ILE A 188 2.99 -4.85 5.08
N PHE A 189 3.34 -5.54 4.00
CA PHE A 189 2.38 -6.34 3.24
C PHE A 189 2.67 -7.83 3.43
N GLU A 190 1.66 -8.57 3.80
CA GLU A 190 1.77 -10.00 4.08
C GLU A 190 0.53 -10.77 3.65
N LYS A 191 0.63 -12.09 3.63
CA LYS A 191 -0.48 -13.02 3.37
C LYS A 191 -0.78 -13.83 4.63
N SER A 192 -2.05 -14.06 4.91
CA SER A 192 -2.52 -14.92 6.00
C SER A 192 -3.18 -16.16 5.39
N PRO A 193 -2.91 -17.39 5.92
CA PRO A 193 -1.86 -17.70 6.87
C PRO A 193 -0.47 -17.49 6.28
N ASN A 194 0.46 -17.11 7.12
CA ASN A 194 1.83 -16.81 6.71
C ASN A 194 2.69 -18.06 6.43
N TRP A 195 2.13 -19.23 6.64
CA TRP A 195 2.78 -20.51 6.41
C TRP A 195 1.87 -21.43 5.58
N PRO A 196 2.33 -22.11 4.56
CA PRO A 196 3.71 -22.22 4.05
C PRO A 196 4.09 -21.14 3.03
N TRP A 197 3.47 -19.97 3.06
CA TRP A 197 3.78 -18.91 2.12
C TRP A 197 5.26 -18.56 2.19
N PRO A 198 5.98 -18.56 1.07
CA PRO A 198 7.41 -18.32 1.09
C PRO A 198 7.69 -16.91 1.56
N GLN A 199 8.17 -16.78 2.76
CA GLN A 199 8.57 -15.51 3.38
C GLN A 199 9.47 -14.65 2.50
N MET A 200 10.15 -15.27 1.54
CA MET A 200 11.09 -14.60 0.66
C MET A 200 10.44 -13.81 -0.48
N ASN A 201 9.19 -14.07 -0.82
CA ASN A 201 8.58 -13.47 -1.99
C ASN A 201 8.18 -12.00 -1.78
N ASN A 202 7.87 -11.62 -0.55
CA ASN A 202 7.50 -10.26 -0.19
C ASN A 202 8.40 -9.66 0.88
N MET A 203 9.58 -10.21 1.07
CA MET A 203 10.56 -9.61 1.96
C MET A 203 10.88 -8.16 1.53
N GLY A 204 10.74 -7.24 2.48
CA GLY A 204 10.98 -5.82 2.26
C GLY A 204 9.84 -5.09 1.56
N LEU A 205 8.65 -5.68 1.43
CA LEU A 205 7.44 -4.92 1.17
C LEU A 205 7.00 -4.25 2.47
N GLU A 206 7.66 -3.18 2.79
CA GLU A 206 7.41 -2.36 3.96
C GLU A 206 7.66 -0.89 3.69
N ARG A 207 6.98 -0.03 4.45
CA ARG A 207 7.21 1.41 4.47
C ARG A 207 7.22 1.90 5.91
N LEU A 208 8.13 2.82 6.18
CA LEU A 208 8.14 3.55 7.44
C LEU A 208 6.94 4.48 7.51
N ILE A 209 6.26 4.47 8.64
CA ILE A 209 5.18 5.38 8.97
C ILE A 209 5.12 5.54 10.48
N ARG A 210 5.22 6.77 10.97
CA ARG A 210 5.13 7.01 12.40
C ARG A 210 3.73 6.76 12.91
N LEU A 211 3.59 5.76 13.79
CA LEU A 211 2.32 5.32 14.35
C LEU A 211 2.17 5.83 15.79
N VAL A 212 1.25 6.77 16.01
CA VAL A 212 1.00 7.43 17.30
C VAL A 212 -0.37 7.02 17.80
N PRO A 213 -0.47 6.41 19.01
CA PRO A 213 -1.76 6.08 19.60
C PRO A 213 -2.67 7.29 19.71
N GLY A 214 -3.94 7.12 19.41
CA GLY A 214 -4.95 8.19 19.44
C GLY A 214 -4.93 9.13 18.22
N LYS A 215 -3.91 9.09 17.38
CA LYS A 215 -3.92 9.79 16.09
C LYS A 215 -4.82 9.06 15.12
N LYS A 216 -5.58 9.81 14.32
CA LYS A 216 -6.40 9.30 13.23
C LYS A 216 -5.55 9.19 11.96
N TYR A 217 -5.60 8.03 11.30
CA TYR A 217 -4.94 7.72 10.04
C TYR A 217 -5.99 7.49 8.97
N HIS A 218 -5.96 8.26 7.89
CA HIS A 218 -6.80 8.01 6.74
C HIS A 218 -6.14 6.99 5.83
N VAL A 219 -6.62 5.77 5.88
CA VAL A 219 -6.12 4.62 5.11
C VAL A 219 -6.95 4.49 3.83
N GLN A 220 -6.28 4.51 2.68
CA GLN A 220 -6.91 4.33 1.38
C GLN A 220 -6.20 3.19 0.64
N ILE A 221 -6.98 2.29 0.05
CA ILE A 221 -6.45 1.14 -0.69
C ILE A 221 -7.16 1.08 -2.03
N ILE A 222 -6.37 1.01 -3.11
CA ILE A 222 -6.85 0.68 -4.44
C ILE A 222 -6.44 -0.75 -4.75
N VAL A 223 -7.40 -1.56 -5.16
CA VAL A 223 -7.16 -2.87 -5.75
C VAL A 223 -7.54 -2.79 -7.22
N ASP A 224 -6.62 -3.20 -8.08
CA ASP A 224 -6.81 -3.32 -9.52
C ASP A 224 -6.23 -4.68 -9.95
N ASP A 225 -7.11 -5.66 -10.07
CA ASP A 225 -6.78 -7.06 -10.32
C ASP A 225 -5.70 -7.55 -9.34
N THR A 226 -4.51 -7.88 -9.81
CA THR A 226 -3.40 -8.38 -8.99
C THR A 226 -2.64 -7.31 -8.21
N ILE A 227 -2.90 -6.03 -8.46
CA ILE A 227 -2.22 -4.93 -7.77
C ILE A 227 -3.05 -4.44 -6.58
N ALA A 228 -2.41 -4.23 -5.45
CA ALA A 228 -2.96 -3.47 -4.35
C ALA A 228 -2.03 -2.31 -3.98
N THR A 229 -2.59 -1.12 -3.84
CA THR A 229 -1.84 0.10 -3.50
C THR A 229 -2.42 0.74 -2.26
N LEU A 230 -1.63 0.86 -1.22
CA LEU A 230 -1.95 1.59 0.01
C LEU A 230 -1.50 3.04 -0.10
N TYR A 231 -2.32 3.94 0.44
CA TYR A 231 -1.95 5.33 0.72
C TYR A 231 -2.34 5.69 2.16
N VAL A 232 -1.43 6.28 2.90
CA VAL A 232 -1.67 6.76 4.26
C VAL A 232 -0.62 7.82 4.64
N ASP A 233 -1.04 8.99 5.13
CA ASP A 233 -0.16 10.09 5.57
C ASP A 233 0.94 10.47 4.54
N GLY A 234 0.64 10.35 3.26
CA GLY A 234 1.59 10.63 2.17
C GLY A 234 2.62 9.53 1.93
N VAL A 235 2.46 8.38 2.54
CA VAL A 235 3.19 7.15 2.23
C VAL A 235 2.37 6.33 1.24
N ALA A 236 3.02 5.83 0.19
CA ALA A 236 2.43 4.86 -0.72
C ALA A 236 3.17 3.52 -0.63
N MET A 237 2.44 2.43 -0.83
CA MET A 237 3.01 1.10 -0.94
C MET A 237 2.23 0.26 -1.95
N ASN A 238 2.85 -0.03 -3.08
CA ASN A 238 2.36 -0.97 -4.06
C ASN A 238 2.77 -2.39 -3.73
N THR A 239 1.93 -3.31 -4.13
CA THR A 239 2.20 -4.73 -4.03
C THR A 239 1.47 -5.49 -5.11
N ARG A 240 1.89 -6.73 -5.34
CA ARG A 240 1.22 -7.66 -6.22
C ARG A 240 0.77 -8.90 -5.46
N MET A 241 -0.45 -9.30 -5.72
CA MET A 241 -1.09 -10.50 -5.18
C MET A 241 -1.11 -11.58 -6.27
N TYR A 242 -0.47 -12.72 -6.02
CA TYR A 242 -0.31 -13.78 -7.04
C TYR A 242 -1.33 -14.91 -6.91
N THR A 243 -2.07 -14.94 -5.82
CA THR A 243 -3.17 -15.89 -5.59
C THR A 243 -4.44 -15.14 -5.24
N ASN A 244 -5.59 -15.75 -5.45
CA ASN A 244 -6.86 -15.18 -5.03
C ASN A 244 -7.53 -16.09 -4.01
N PRO A 245 -7.28 -15.89 -2.70
CA PRO A 245 -7.96 -16.65 -1.68
C PRO A 245 -9.47 -16.33 -1.58
N GLY A 246 -9.87 -15.09 -1.89
CA GLY A 246 -11.26 -14.67 -1.81
C GLY A 246 -11.52 -13.29 -2.43
N GLU A 247 -12.74 -12.79 -2.24
CA GLU A 247 -13.21 -11.52 -2.81
C GLU A 247 -13.59 -10.49 -1.74
N GLY A 248 -13.19 -10.69 -0.48
CA GLY A 248 -13.63 -9.87 0.64
C GLY A 248 -12.61 -8.84 1.13
N ILE A 249 -13.09 -8.02 2.08
CA ILE A 249 -12.26 -7.14 2.92
C ILE A 249 -12.43 -7.56 4.37
N CYS A 250 -11.33 -7.72 5.10
CA CYS A 250 -11.35 -7.96 6.53
C CYS A 250 -10.47 -6.95 7.28
N LEU A 251 -10.88 -6.62 8.50
CA LEU A 251 -10.16 -5.77 9.41
C LEU A 251 -9.55 -6.61 10.52
N GLY A 252 -8.40 -6.23 11.01
CA GLY A 252 -7.71 -6.97 12.05
C GLY A 252 -7.12 -6.07 13.13
N VAL A 253 -7.04 -6.61 14.35
CA VAL A 253 -6.25 -6.05 15.45
C VAL A 253 -5.48 -7.18 16.14
N THR A 254 -4.26 -6.88 16.56
CA THR A 254 -3.40 -7.81 17.31
C THR A 254 -2.98 -7.14 18.61
N ASP A 255 -3.23 -7.82 19.74
CA ASP A 255 -2.86 -7.38 21.09
C ASP A 255 -3.16 -5.89 21.31
N GLY A 256 -4.43 -5.52 21.47
CA GLY A 256 -4.87 -4.14 21.67
C GLY A 256 -6.23 -3.81 21.11
N SER A 257 -6.43 -2.55 20.71
CA SER A 257 -7.71 -2.06 20.19
C SER A 257 -7.51 -1.06 19.06
N ALA A 258 -8.33 -1.19 18.01
CA ALA A 258 -8.41 -0.25 16.91
C ALA A 258 -9.88 0.01 16.53
N VAL A 259 -10.14 1.24 16.08
CA VAL A 259 -11.45 1.67 15.57
C VAL A 259 -11.28 2.08 14.12
N PHE A 260 -12.16 1.57 13.26
CA PHE A 260 -12.24 1.86 11.85
C PHE A 260 -13.55 2.60 11.60
N GLU A 261 -13.47 3.89 11.27
CA GLU A 261 -14.61 4.79 11.10
C GLU A 261 -14.67 5.30 9.66
N ASN A 262 -15.82 5.89 9.29
CA ASN A 262 -16.01 6.51 7.99
C ASN A 262 -15.64 5.61 6.82
N GLN A 263 -15.87 4.32 6.98
CA GLN A 263 -15.52 3.33 5.98
C GLN A 263 -16.35 3.49 4.71
N SER A 264 -15.71 3.37 3.56
CA SER A 264 -16.41 3.28 2.28
C SER A 264 -15.68 2.41 1.26
N ILE A 265 -16.44 1.91 0.30
CA ILE A 265 -15.94 1.21 -0.87
C ILE A 265 -16.58 1.81 -2.13
N ALA A 266 -15.78 2.00 -3.17
CA ALA A 266 -16.24 2.48 -4.47
C ALA A 266 -15.70 1.58 -5.58
N TYR A 267 -16.44 1.47 -6.66
CA TYR A 267 -16.15 0.55 -7.77
C TYR A 267 -15.82 1.33 -9.05
N LEU A 268 -15.07 0.68 -9.95
CA LEU A 268 -14.72 1.24 -11.26
C LEU A 268 -15.92 1.21 -12.20
#